data_aeba2c73b983ecfedb15e834c708d204
#
_entry.id   aeba2c73b983ecfedb15e834c708d204
#
_cell.length_a   1.000
_cell.length_b   1.000
_cell.length_c   1.000
_cell.angle_alpha   90.00
_cell.angle_beta   90.00
_cell.angle_gamma   90.00
#
_symmetry.space_group_name_H-M   'P 1'
#
loop_
_entity.id
_entity.type
_entity.pdbx_description
1 polymer ?
#
loop_
_entity_poly.entity_id
_entity_poly.type
_entity_poly.pdbx_seq_one_letter_code
_entity_poly.pdbx_strand_id
1 'polypeptide(L)'
;PYERPTATGLIATLRGTAPDAYDASGAPRRRLLMRADIDALPVTEKTGEPFASQNPGVMHACGHDCHTAMLLGALRVLAQMTDALHGEIRAVFQPSEENGRGAASMIDAGAADGVDGAFAMHVWSEIDAGLISCEPGPRMANVDWFRVDVRGTSCHGAMPQRGADAVVVAADTTRTEAWVED
;
A
#
# COMPACT_ATOMS: atom_id res chain seq x y z
N PRO A 1 -20.21 -7.49 -8.22
CA PRO A 1 -19.41 -7.24 -9.44
C PRO A 1 -17.98 -6.82 -9.06
N TYR A 2 -17.03 -7.03 -9.96
CA TYR A 2 -15.65 -6.56 -9.82
C TYR A 2 -15.11 -6.14 -11.19
N GLU A 3 -14.07 -5.31 -11.16
CA GLU A 3 -13.35 -4.82 -12.33
C GLU A 3 -11.83 -4.86 -12.07
N ARG A 4 -11.06 -4.88 -13.15
CA ARG A 4 -9.60 -4.83 -13.12
C ARG A 4 -9.13 -3.57 -13.82
N PRO A 5 -9.05 -2.44 -13.10
CA PRO A 5 -8.73 -1.16 -13.70
C PRO A 5 -7.24 -1.01 -14.05
N THR A 6 -6.39 -1.83 -13.45
CA THR A 6 -4.95 -1.91 -13.74
C THR A 6 -4.54 -3.35 -14.04
N ALA A 7 -3.30 -3.59 -14.44
CA ALA A 7 -2.81 -4.92 -14.82
C ALA A 7 -2.97 -5.98 -13.71
N THR A 8 -2.83 -5.56 -12.45
CA THR A 8 -2.86 -6.47 -11.28
C THR A 8 -3.82 -6.01 -10.17
N GLY A 9 -4.31 -4.77 -10.23
CA GLY A 9 -5.27 -4.24 -9.26
C GLY A 9 -6.70 -4.71 -9.52
N LEU A 10 -7.51 -4.74 -8.48
CA LEU A 10 -8.91 -5.14 -8.54
C LEU A 10 -9.76 -4.21 -7.67
N ILE A 11 -10.93 -3.83 -8.20
CA ILE A 11 -11.97 -3.14 -7.45
C ILE A 11 -13.22 -4.03 -7.46
N ALA A 12 -13.73 -4.35 -6.28
CA ALA A 12 -15.01 -5.04 -6.13
C ALA A 12 -16.01 -4.10 -5.43
N THR A 13 -17.27 -4.12 -5.88
CA THR A 13 -18.33 -3.31 -5.29
C THR A 13 -19.36 -4.21 -4.63
N LEU A 14 -19.57 -4.03 -3.35
CA LEU A 14 -20.66 -4.61 -2.59
C LEU A 14 -21.75 -3.56 -2.39
N ARG A 15 -22.94 -3.84 -2.93
CA ARG A 15 -24.09 -2.95 -2.87
C ARG A 15 -24.98 -3.28 -1.68
N GLY A 16 -25.29 -2.25 -0.88
CA GLY A 16 -26.32 -2.36 0.14
C GLY A 16 -27.71 -2.47 -0.47
N THR A 17 -28.62 -3.09 0.27
CA THR A 17 -30.03 -3.24 -0.08
C THR A 17 -30.96 -2.60 0.94
N ALA A 18 -30.42 -1.87 1.93
CA ALA A 18 -31.20 -1.06 2.84
C ALA A 18 -32.11 -0.07 2.08
N PRO A 19 -33.31 0.26 2.57
CA PRO A 19 -34.30 1.09 1.83
C PRO A 19 -33.77 2.47 1.42
N ASP A 20 -32.80 3.02 2.14
CA ASP A 20 -32.19 4.32 1.91
C ASP A 20 -30.74 4.23 1.40
N ALA A 21 -30.31 3.07 0.91
CA ALA A 21 -28.95 2.88 0.42
C ALA A 21 -28.63 3.75 -0.80
N TYR A 22 -29.65 4.09 -1.59
CA TYR A 22 -29.54 4.86 -2.83
C TYR A 22 -30.52 6.04 -2.84
N ASP A 23 -30.15 7.09 -3.54
CA ASP A 23 -31.05 8.21 -3.80
C ASP A 23 -32.00 7.94 -4.99
N ALA A 24 -32.83 8.92 -5.33
CA ALA A 24 -33.79 8.81 -6.42
C ALA A 24 -33.14 8.70 -7.82
N SER A 25 -31.86 9.06 -7.96
CA SER A 25 -31.08 8.91 -9.20
C SER A 25 -30.43 7.53 -9.30
N GLY A 26 -30.47 6.73 -8.22
CA GLY A 26 -29.77 5.46 -8.10
C GLY A 26 -28.31 5.58 -7.68
N ALA A 27 -27.87 6.76 -7.23
CA ALA A 27 -26.53 6.96 -6.69
C ALA A 27 -26.48 6.49 -5.22
N PRO A 28 -25.41 5.85 -4.76
CA PRO A 28 -25.27 5.45 -3.37
C PRO A 28 -25.20 6.69 -2.48
N ARG A 29 -25.95 6.67 -1.37
CA ARG A 29 -25.93 7.78 -0.40
C ARG A 29 -24.64 7.84 0.40
N ARG A 30 -23.95 6.71 0.53
CA ARG A 30 -22.66 6.59 1.18
C ARG A 30 -21.80 5.58 0.42
N ARG A 31 -20.52 5.88 0.32
CA ARG A 31 -19.53 4.95 -0.24
C ARG A 31 -18.31 4.88 0.66
N LEU A 32 -18.09 3.71 1.23
CA LEU A 32 -16.89 3.40 2.00
C LEU A 32 -15.89 2.65 1.11
N LEU A 33 -14.66 3.12 1.05
CA LEU A 33 -13.55 2.37 0.45
C LEU A 33 -12.91 1.50 1.52
N MET A 34 -12.73 0.22 1.24
CA MET A 34 -11.93 -0.71 2.05
C MET A 34 -10.74 -1.17 1.20
N ARG A 35 -9.54 -1.04 1.72
CA ARG A 35 -8.30 -1.31 0.98
C ARG A 35 -7.48 -2.42 1.61
N ALA A 36 -6.96 -3.31 0.76
CA ALA A 36 -5.80 -4.15 1.05
C ALA A 36 -4.77 -3.99 -0.06
N ASP A 37 -3.49 -3.93 0.30
CA ASP A 37 -2.38 -4.14 -0.61
C ASP A 37 -2.24 -5.63 -0.92
N ILE A 38 -1.63 -5.96 -2.08
CA ILE A 38 -1.58 -7.35 -2.56
C ILE A 38 -0.21 -7.74 -3.13
N ASP A 39 0.73 -6.83 -3.19
CA ASP A 39 2.06 -7.11 -3.73
C ASP A 39 2.96 -7.82 -2.73
N ALA A 40 3.95 -8.53 -3.26
CA ALA A 40 4.97 -9.24 -2.51
C ALA A 40 6.34 -8.59 -2.74
N LEU A 41 7.29 -8.89 -1.87
CA LEU A 41 8.66 -8.40 -1.91
C LEU A 41 9.61 -9.39 -2.61
N PRO A 42 10.68 -8.91 -3.28
CA PRO A 42 11.70 -9.75 -3.90
C PRO A 42 12.65 -10.33 -2.84
N VAL A 43 12.11 -11.13 -1.93
CA VAL A 43 12.80 -11.75 -0.80
C VAL A 43 12.59 -13.26 -0.87
N THR A 44 13.64 -14.04 -0.64
CA THR A 44 13.52 -15.49 -0.53
C THR A 44 13.02 -15.87 0.87
N GLU A 45 11.86 -16.48 0.93
CA GLU A 45 11.29 -16.96 2.19
C GLU A 45 12.11 -18.09 2.80
N LYS A 46 12.34 -18.01 4.11
CA LYS A 46 13.10 -18.99 4.90
C LYS A 46 12.37 -19.39 6.18
N THR A 47 11.06 -19.18 6.25
CA THR A 47 10.26 -19.49 7.44
C THR A 47 10.13 -20.97 7.70
N GLY A 48 10.11 -21.81 6.66
CA GLY A 48 9.87 -23.26 6.76
C GLY A 48 8.40 -23.61 7.05
N GLU A 49 7.49 -22.65 6.97
CA GLU A 49 6.08 -22.85 7.23
C GLU A 49 5.40 -23.65 6.10
N PRO A 50 4.36 -24.44 6.39
CA PRO A 50 3.67 -25.25 5.37
C PRO A 50 2.97 -24.43 4.30
N PHE A 51 2.76 -23.15 4.54
CA PHE A 51 2.17 -22.18 3.63
C PHE A 51 3.20 -21.16 3.07
N ALA A 52 4.50 -21.45 3.21
CA ALA A 52 5.55 -20.62 2.64
C ALA A 52 5.40 -20.44 1.14
N SER A 53 5.95 -19.35 0.62
CA SER A 53 5.92 -19.02 -0.81
C SER A 53 6.44 -20.17 -1.67
N GLN A 54 5.71 -20.49 -2.72
CA GLN A 54 6.12 -21.47 -3.74
C GLN A 54 6.83 -20.79 -4.92
N ASN A 55 6.98 -19.46 -4.87
CA ASN A 55 7.68 -18.67 -5.89
C ASN A 55 9.07 -18.29 -5.37
N PRO A 56 10.16 -18.95 -5.84
CA PRO A 56 11.51 -18.65 -5.39
C PRO A 56 11.86 -17.16 -5.55
N GLY A 57 12.43 -16.58 -4.51
CA GLY A 57 12.83 -15.16 -4.52
C GLY A 57 11.70 -14.16 -4.32
N VAL A 58 10.50 -14.61 -3.98
CA VAL A 58 9.35 -13.72 -3.73
C VAL A 58 8.60 -14.20 -2.49
N MET A 59 8.29 -13.31 -1.55
CA MET A 59 7.45 -13.63 -0.38
C MET A 59 6.63 -12.41 0.08
N HIS A 60 5.57 -12.66 0.81
CA HIS A 60 4.85 -11.62 1.55
C HIS A 60 5.54 -11.30 2.87
N ALA A 61 6.67 -10.54 2.80
CA ALA A 61 7.44 -10.16 3.98
C ALA A 61 6.85 -8.98 4.76
N CYS A 62 5.85 -8.28 4.19
CA CYS A 62 5.16 -7.16 4.83
C CYS A 62 3.73 -7.49 5.28
N GLY A 63 3.27 -8.73 5.10
CA GLY A 63 1.96 -9.19 5.58
C GLY A 63 0.78 -8.83 4.68
N HIS A 64 1.00 -8.49 3.40
CA HIS A 64 -0.07 -8.13 2.46
C HIS A 64 -1.01 -9.31 2.14
N ASP A 65 -0.56 -10.54 2.30
CA ASP A 65 -1.40 -11.75 2.28
C ASP A 65 -2.43 -11.75 3.42
N CYS A 66 -2.02 -11.37 4.63
CA CYS A 66 -2.93 -11.19 5.77
C CYS A 66 -3.94 -10.06 5.50
N HIS A 67 -3.48 -8.91 4.96
CA HIS A 67 -4.37 -7.79 4.62
C HIS A 67 -5.42 -8.21 3.60
N THR A 68 -5.01 -8.92 2.55
CA THR A 68 -5.89 -9.50 1.54
C THR A 68 -6.91 -10.45 2.16
N ALA A 69 -6.45 -11.36 3.03
CA ALA A 69 -7.32 -12.33 3.70
C ALA A 69 -8.34 -11.62 4.62
N MET A 70 -7.93 -10.60 5.36
CA MET A 70 -8.80 -9.80 6.22
C MET A 70 -9.88 -9.08 5.40
N LEU A 71 -9.53 -8.45 4.30
CA LEU A 71 -10.49 -7.77 3.42
C LEU A 71 -11.48 -8.76 2.81
N LEU A 72 -11.00 -9.91 2.31
CA LEU A 72 -11.89 -10.97 1.78
C LEU A 72 -12.83 -11.51 2.86
N GLY A 73 -12.33 -11.73 4.07
CA GLY A 73 -13.13 -12.16 5.21
C GLY A 73 -14.22 -11.15 5.57
N ALA A 74 -13.85 -9.86 5.65
CA ALA A 74 -14.80 -8.79 5.90
C ALA A 74 -15.89 -8.71 4.83
N LEU A 75 -15.51 -8.76 3.55
CA LEU A 75 -16.46 -8.75 2.44
C LEU A 75 -17.41 -9.95 2.46
N ARG A 76 -16.92 -11.12 2.86
CA ARG A 76 -17.76 -12.32 3.00
C ARG A 76 -18.82 -12.16 4.09
N VAL A 77 -18.49 -11.53 5.20
CA VAL A 77 -19.45 -11.22 6.27
C VAL A 77 -20.44 -10.14 5.81
N LEU A 78 -19.93 -9.02 5.28
CA LEU A 78 -20.74 -7.90 4.82
C LEU A 78 -21.71 -8.28 3.69
N ALA A 79 -21.32 -9.23 2.84
CA ALA A 79 -22.18 -9.75 1.77
C ALA A 79 -23.43 -10.51 2.30
N GLN A 80 -23.40 -10.94 3.57
CA GLN A 80 -24.55 -11.57 4.23
C GLN A 80 -25.44 -10.54 4.96
N MET A 81 -25.04 -9.28 5.00
CA MET A 81 -25.68 -8.19 5.74
C MET A 81 -26.02 -7.01 4.81
N THR A 82 -26.29 -7.27 3.54
CA THR A 82 -26.54 -6.19 2.55
C THR A 82 -27.79 -5.38 2.89
N ASP A 83 -28.75 -5.94 3.58
CA ASP A 83 -29.96 -5.28 4.08
C ASP A 83 -29.69 -4.25 5.20
N ALA A 84 -28.55 -4.37 5.87
CA ALA A 84 -28.07 -3.41 6.87
C ALA A 84 -27.08 -2.39 6.28
N LEU A 85 -26.72 -2.49 5.00
CA LEU A 85 -25.79 -1.56 4.35
C LEU A 85 -26.55 -0.40 3.70
N HIS A 86 -26.33 0.83 4.20
CA HIS A 86 -26.94 2.07 3.76
C HIS A 86 -26.08 2.79 2.67
N GLY A 87 -25.62 2.04 1.68
CA GLY A 87 -24.79 2.56 0.59
C GLY A 87 -23.98 1.46 -0.08
N GLU A 88 -22.74 1.77 -0.48
CA GLU A 88 -21.82 0.86 -1.15
C GLU A 88 -20.50 0.70 -0.37
N ILE A 89 -19.93 -0.50 -0.44
CA ILE A 89 -18.55 -0.76 -0.07
C ILE A 89 -17.77 -0.99 -1.35
N ARG A 90 -16.74 -0.18 -1.56
CA ARG A 90 -15.76 -0.34 -2.62
C ARG A 90 -14.52 -1.00 -2.05
N ALA A 91 -14.31 -2.27 -2.34
CA ALA A 91 -13.14 -3.01 -1.93
C ALA A 91 -12.03 -2.88 -2.97
N VAL A 92 -10.89 -2.35 -2.57
CA VAL A 92 -9.75 -2.09 -3.43
C VAL A 92 -8.61 -3.03 -3.05
N PHE A 93 -8.20 -3.87 -3.99
CA PHE A 93 -7.01 -4.71 -3.88
C PHE A 93 -5.90 -4.03 -4.66
N GLN A 94 -5.03 -3.34 -3.92
CA GLN A 94 -4.04 -2.43 -4.47
C GLN A 94 -2.71 -3.15 -4.72
N PRO A 95 -2.17 -3.13 -5.95
CA PRO A 95 -0.82 -3.60 -6.23
C PRO A 95 0.21 -2.53 -5.91
N SER A 96 1.50 -2.89 -5.93
CA SER A 96 2.63 -1.95 -5.94
C SER A 96 2.65 -0.94 -4.78
N GLU A 97 2.30 -1.39 -3.59
CA GLU A 97 2.40 -0.58 -2.37
C GLU A 97 3.87 -0.30 -2.05
N GLU A 98 4.70 -1.34 -2.10
CA GLU A 98 6.13 -1.32 -1.72
C GLU A 98 7.00 -0.38 -2.58
N ASN A 99 6.52 0.03 -3.74
CA ASN A 99 7.21 1.00 -4.59
C ASN A 99 6.53 2.38 -4.62
N GLY A 100 5.50 2.59 -3.79
CA GLY A 100 4.79 3.86 -3.65
C GLY A 100 3.92 4.27 -4.85
N ARG A 101 3.72 3.41 -5.86
CA ARG A 101 3.01 3.77 -7.12
C ARG A 101 1.60 3.22 -7.21
N GLY A 102 1.30 2.18 -6.46
CA GLY A 102 0.05 1.46 -6.58
C GLY A 102 -1.18 2.28 -6.21
N ALA A 103 -1.12 3.03 -5.12
CA ALA A 103 -2.23 3.87 -4.68
C ALA A 103 -2.60 4.91 -5.74
N ALA A 104 -1.61 5.63 -6.29
CA ALA A 104 -1.84 6.62 -7.35
C ALA A 104 -2.50 5.97 -8.57
N SER A 105 -2.00 4.83 -9.04
CA SER A 105 -2.58 4.13 -10.20
C SER A 105 -4.02 3.69 -9.98
N MET A 106 -4.40 3.29 -8.77
CA MET A 106 -5.78 2.93 -8.44
C MET A 106 -6.68 4.15 -8.33
N ILE A 107 -6.17 5.27 -7.80
CA ILE A 107 -6.90 6.56 -7.74
C ILE A 107 -7.15 7.09 -9.14
N ASP A 108 -6.13 7.10 -10.00
CA ASP A 108 -6.26 7.52 -11.42
C ASP A 108 -7.28 6.67 -12.19
N ALA A 109 -7.44 5.41 -11.78
CA ALA A 109 -8.45 4.50 -12.31
C ALA A 109 -9.84 4.64 -11.63
N GLY A 110 -10.07 5.67 -10.84
CA GLY A 110 -11.36 5.98 -10.23
C GLY A 110 -11.66 5.25 -8.92
N ALA A 111 -10.68 4.60 -8.29
CA ALA A 111 -10.92 3.86 -7.04
C ALA A 111 -11.48 4.73 -5.91
N ALA A 112 -11.11 6.01 -5.87
CA ALA A 112 -11.55 6.95 -4.83
C ALA A 112 -12.75 7.83 -5.25
N ASP A 113 -13.32 7.65 -6.43
CA ASP A 113 -14.40 8.48 -6.95
C ASP A 113 -15.67 8.37 -6.09
N GLY A 114 -16.12 9.52 -5.55
CA GLY A 114 -17.31 9.62 -4.74
C GLY A 114 -17.26 8.84 -3.42
N VAL A 115 -16.07 8.60 -2.88
CA VAL A 115 -15.84 7.93 -1.59
C VAL A 115 -16.01 8.92 -0.44
N ASP A 116 -16.83 8.59 0.55
CA ASP A 116 -17.06 9.42 1.75
C ASP A 116 -16.04 9.14 2.86
N GLY A 117 -15.42 7.97 2.85
CA GLY A 117 -14.40 7.57 3.82
C GLY A 117 -13.64 6.35 3.36
N ALA A 118 -12.44 6.17 3.89
CA ALA A 118 -11.59 5.02 3.58
C ALA A 118 -11.14 4.30 4.85
N PHE A 119 -11.01 2.99 4.75
CA PHE A 119 -10.55 2.11 5.81
C PHE A 119 -9.52 1.11 5.27
N ALA A 120 -8.41 0.98 5.97
CA ALA A 120 -7.40 -0.04 5.73
C ALA A 120 -6.83 -0.52 7.06
N MET A 121 -6.25 -1.72 7.06
CA MET A 121 -5.52 -2.27 8.20
C MET A 121 -4.14 -2.72 7.77
N HIS A 122 -3.19 -2.62 8.68
CA HIS A 122 -1.87 -3.19 8.54
C HIS A 122 -1.57 -4.11 9.73
N VAL A 123 -1.04 -5.30 9.49
CA VAL A 123 -0.52 -6.17 10.55
C VAL A 123 0.78 -5.56 11.09
N TRP A 124 0.99 -5.64 12.41
CA TRP A 124 2.14 -5.03 13.03
C TRP A 124 2.73 -5.95 14.08
N SER A 125 3.99 -6.33 13.91
CA SER A 125 4.65 -7.34 14.77
C SER A 125 4.83 -6.91 16.22
N GLU A 126 4.80 -5.60 16.50
CA GLU A 126 4.99 -5.03 17.85
C GLU A 126 3.67 -4.81 18.60
N ILE A 127 2.53 -5.17 17.99
CA ILE A 127 1.20 -5.12 18.64
C ILE A 127 0.81 -6.55 19.00
N ASP A 128 0.53 -6.79 20.27
CA ASP A 128 0.12 -8.10 20.77
C ASP A 128 -1.14 -8.62 20.07
N ALA A 129 -1.18 -9.92 19.81
CA ALA A 129 -2.35 -10.57 19.20
C ALA A 129 -3.63 -10.31 20.04
N GLY A 130 -4.69 -9.89 19.36
CA GLY A 130 -5.96 -9.51 19.99
C GLY A 130 -6.09 -8.02 20.28
N LEU A 131 -5.04 -7.22 20.07
CA LEU A 131 -5.09 -5.77 20.18
C LEU A 131 -5.19 -5.11 18.80
N ILE A 132 -5.82 -3.93 18.77
CA ILE A 132 -5.92 -3.07 17.60
C ILE A 132 -5.53 -1.65 18.04
N SER A 133 -4.68 -1.01 17.24
CA SER A 133 -4.31 0.39 17.41
C SER A 133 -5.01 1.24 16.36
N CYS A 134 -5.82 2.21 16.78
CA CYS A 134 -6.60 3.09 15.90
C CYS A 134 -6.77 4.52 16.46
N GLU A 135 -5.82 4.99 17.26
CA GLU A 135 -5.85 6.34 17.81
C GLU A 135 -5.80 7.41 16.70
N PRO A 136 -6.43 8.57 16.92
CA PRO A 136 -6.35 9.69 15.98
C PRO A 136 -4.91 10.22 15.83
N GLY A 137 -4.59 10.71 14.64
CA GLY A 137 -3.32 11.36 14.33
C GLY A 137 -2.48 10.58 13.32
N PRO A 138 -1.22 10.99 13.09
CA PRO A 138 -0.29 10.30 12.20
C PRO A 138 -0.02 8.88 12.68
N ARG A 139 -0.11 7.90 11.78
CA ARG A 139 0.03 6.48 12.11
C ARG A 139 1.16 5.81 11.36
N MET A 140 1.38 6.19 10.11
CA MET A 140 2.34 5.57 9.19
C MET A 140 3.34 6.61 8.72
N ALA A 141 4.56 6.17 8.43
CA ALA A 141 5.58 7.02 7.84
C ALA A 141 5.25 7.36 6.39
N ASN A 142 5.75 8.50 5.92
CA ASN A 142 5.78 8.84 4.52
C ASN A 142 6.95 8.12 3.83
N VAL A 143 6.81 7.84 2.54
CA VAL A 143 7.86 7.20 1.73
C VAL A 143 8.18 8.10 0.55
N ASP A 144 9.45 8.51 0.47
CA ASP A 144 9.97 9.30 -0.64
C ASP A 144 11.13 8.55 -1.31
N TRP A 145 11.06 8.42 -2.62
CA TRP A 145 12.12 7.84 -3.43
C TRP A 145 12.86 8.95 -4.16
N PHE A 146 14.17 9.05 -3.93
CA PHE A 146 15.03 9.98 -4.66
C PHE A 146 16.26 9.27 -5.22
N ARG A 147 16.85 9.87 -6.23
CA ARG A 147 18.09 9.41 -6.84
C ARG A 147 19.09 10.56 -6.87
N VAL A 148 20.32 10.28 -6.44
CA VAL A 148 21.43 11.22 -6.51
C VAL A 148 22.47 10.66 -7.48
N ASP A 149 22.74 11.38 -8.56
CA ASP A 149 23.78 11.04 -9.52
C ASP A 149 25.01 11.92 -9.26
N VAL A 150 26.07 11.35 -8.69
CA VAL A 150 27.32 12.05 -8.42
C VAL A 150 28.29 11.86 -9.57
N ARG A 151 28.72 12.96 -10.18
CA ARG A 151 29.67 12.95 -11.28
C ARG A 151 31.03 13.50 -10.83
N GLY A 152 32.07 12.69 -10.99
CA GLY A 152 33.43 13.06 -10.68
C GLY A 152 34.28 13.33 -11.94
N THR A 153 35.52 13.71 -11.71
CA THR A 153 36.54 13.87 -12.74
C THR A 153 37.75 13.01 -12.39
N SER A 154 38.12 12.09 -13.27
CA SER A 154 39.27 11.22 -13.03
C SER A 154 40.58 12.00 -13.10
N CYS A 155 41.57 11.60 -12.29
CA CYS A 155 42.91 12.13 -12.31
C CYS A 155 43.93 11.04 -11.95
N HIS A 156 45.20 11.37 -12.07
CA HIS A 156 46.26 10.47 -11.60
C HIS A 156 46.21 10.35 -10.06
N GLY A 157 46.33 9.13 -9.52
CA GLY A 157 46.22 8.89 -8.08
C GLY A 157 47.18 9.68 -7.19
N ALA A 158 48.36 10.08 -7.72
CA ALA A 158 49.29 10.95 -7.02
C ALA A 158 48.99 12.46 -7.16
N MET A 159 47.94 12.83 -7.87
CA MET A 159 47.50 14.22 -8.11
C MET A 159 46.02 14.43 -7.85
N PRO A 160 45.49 14.08 -6.65
CA PRO A 160 44.07 14.15 -6.36
C PRO A 160 43.47 15.55 -6.51
N GLN A 161 44.28 16.59 -6.34
CA GLN A 161 43.87 17.99 -6.54
C GLN A 161 43.49 18.35 -7.98
N ARG A 162 43.71 17.46 -8.97
CA ARG A 162 43.34 17.64 -10.37
C ARG A 162 42.04 16.92 -10.74
N GLY A 163 41.45 16.20 -9.82
CA GLY A 163 40.23 15.47 -10.01
C GLY A 163 39.09 15.90 -9.08
N ALA A 164 37.95 15.25 -9.21
CA ALA A 164 36.85 15.31 -8.27
C ALA A 164 36.41 13.87 -7.94
N ASP A 165 36.61 13.46 -6.69
CA ASP A 165 36.32 12.10 -6.25
C ASP A 165 34.81 11.93 -5.97
N ALA A 166 34.10 11.32 -6.92
CA ALA A 166 32.69 11.07 -6.82
C ALA A 166 32.32 10.09 -5.69
N VAL A 167 33.26 9.19 -5.32
CA VAL A 167 33.02 8.22 -4.25
C VAL A 167 33.02 8.91 -2.88
N VAL A 168 33.98 9.80 -2.66
CA VAL A 168 34.07 10.60 -1.41
C VAL A 168 32.82 11.48 -1.28
N VAL A 169 32.44 12.19 -2.35
CA VAL A 169 31.24 13.04 -2.34
C VAL A 169 29.97 12.22 -2.12
N ALA A 170 29.83 11.07 -2.77
CA ALA A 170 28.68 10.18 -2.54
C ALA A 170 28.61 9.67 -1.10
N ALA A 171 29.77 9.26 -0.53
CA ALA A 171 29.84 8.80 0.86
C ALA A 171 29.50 9.91 1.87
N ASP A 172 29.91 11.14 1.59
CA ASP A 172 29.57 12.29 2.45
C ASP A 172 28.08 12.63 2.36
N THR A 173 27.50 12.58 1.17
CA THR A 173 26.07 12.80 0.95
C THR A 173 25.22 11.79 1.71
N THR A 174 25.63 10.51 1.80
CA THR A 174 24.91 9.46 2.53
C THR A 174 25.08 9.52 4.05
N ARG A 175 26.10 10.26 4.54
CA ARG A 175 26.32 10.48 5.99
C ARG A 175 25.57 11.68 6.53
N THR A 176 25.04 12.54 5.68
CA THR A 176 24.21 13.66 6.12
C THR A 176 22.88 13.07 6.59
N GLU A 177 22.67 13.05 7.90
CA GLU A 177 21.36 12.81 8.49
C GLU A 177 20.46 13.94 7.99
N ALA A 178 19.53 13.60 7.09
CA ALA A 178 18.51 14.55 6.69
C ALA A 178 17.54 14.71 7.86
N TRP A 179 17.77 15.68 8.70
CA TRP A 179 16.75 16.15 9.64
C TRP A 179 15.71 16.89 8.79
N VAL A 180 14.57 16.27 8.58
CA VAL A 180 13.39 16.98 8.09
C VAL A 180 12.76 17.63 9.31
N GLU A 181 12.96 18.94 9.45
CA GLU A 181 12.15 19.72 10.38
C GLU A 181 10.76 19.88 9.77
N ASP A 182 9.71 19.58 10.57
CA ASP A 182 8.29 19.71 10.25
C ASP A 182 7.87 21.17 9.90
#